data_fcb1ddf1d43188c29ef2e45c5e6e5a16
#
_entry.id   fcb1ddf1d43188c29ef2e45c5e6e5a16
#
_cell.length_a   1.000
_cell.length_b   1.000
_cell.length_c   1.000
_cell.angle_alpha   90.00
_cell.angle_beta   90.00
_cell.angle_gamma   90.00
#
_symmetry.space_group_name_H-M   'P 1'
#
loop_
_entity.id
_entity.type
_entity.pdbx_description
1 polymer ?
#
loop_
_entity_poly.entity_id
_entity_poly.type
_entity_poly.pdbx_seq_one_letter_code
_entity_poly.pdbx_strand_id
1 'polypeptide(L)'
;MPSPNDAFSGSGFPTRRMRRLRRSGALRRLTAETHVSPDDLVAPLFVRQGIDEPQPIASLPGVVQHTVESVVIEAKRLASLQIPALILFGVPLVRDAVGSAASDPDGVVQRALSSIRDAVGDELVVMADLCLDEYTDHGHCGIVRDDGTVDNDATLERYGEVAVAQARAGAGVVAPSGMMDGQVAAIRRSLDSTGFEETAILAYSAKYASALYGPFRDAVDVTIVGGGDRRAYQQDSRNAREALAEVRLDIAEGADMVMVKPALAYLDIISSVRAAVDVPVGAYHVSGEYAMVKAAAERGWIDGDAVALEHLGAIKRAGASFILTYFAAAAAEALGA
;
A
#
# COMPACT_ATOMS: atom_id res chain seq x y z
N MET A 1 45.09 -4.09 -7.31
CA MET A 1 44.11 -5.21 -7.21
C MET A 1 43.40 -5.31 -8.54
N PRO A 2 43.28 -6.50 -9.17
CA PRO A 2 42.51 -6.64 -10.39
C PRO A 2 41.07 -6.24 -10.14
N SER A 3 40.44 -5.57 -11.12
CA SER A 3 39.03 -5.15 -11.06
C SER A 3 38.11 -6.40 -10.91
N PRO A 4 36.97 -6.31 -10.23
CA PRO A 4 36.00 -7.40 -10.17
C PRO A 4 35.56 -7.92 -11.54
N ASN A 5 35.72 -7.15 -12.60
CA ASN A 5 35.43 -7.52 -13.98
C ASN A 5 36.51 -8.40 -14.65
N ASP A 6 37.75 -8.41 -14.14
CA ASP A 6 38.85 -9.19 -14.73
C ASP A 6 38.75 -10.69 -14.44
N ALA A 7 37.99 -11.09 -13.42
CA ALA A 7 37.78 -12.50 -13.09
C ALA A 7 36.89 -13.26 -14.11
N PHE A 8 36.19 -12.55 -15.00
CA PHE A 8 35.29 -13.13 -15.99
C PHE A 8 35.78 -13.05 -17.44
N SER A 9 36.99 -12.53 -17.68
CA SER A 9 37.57 -12.27 -18.99
C SER A 9 38.13 -13.51 -19.69
N GLY A 10 37.51 -14.69 -19.58
CA GLY A 10 38.03 -15.89 -20.25
C GLY A 10 37.05 -17.02 -20.58
N SER A 11 35.75 -16.90 -20.16
CA SER A 11 34.84 -18.03 -20.23
C SER A 11 33.53 -17.74 -20.97
N GLY A 12 33.63 -17.27 -22.22
CA GLY A 12 32.47 -17.14 -23.12
C GLY A 12 32.00 -18.47 -23.68
N PHE A 13 31.05 -18.39 -24.64
CA PHE A 13 30.66 -19.57 -25.45
C PHE A 13 31.91 -20.19 -26.14
N PRO A 14 32.01 -21.53 -26.24
CA PRO A 14 31.05 -22.58 -25.88
C PRO A 14 31.11 -23.05 -24.41
N THR A 15 32.10 -22.60 -23.62
CA THR A 15 32.34 -23.06 -22.24
C THR A 15 31.21 -22.64 -21.33
N ARG A 16 30.80 -21.38 -21.35
CA ARG A 16 29.69 -20.85 -20.59
C ARG A 16 28.41 -20.87 -21.45
N ARG A 17 27.39 -21.59 -20.99
CA ARG A 17 26.08 -21.69 -21.65
C ARG A 17 24.96 -21.43 -20.63
N MET A 18 24.40 -20.26 -20.65
CA MET A 18 23.35 -19.83 -19.70
C MET A 18 22.07 -20.69 -19.79
N ARG A 19 21.78 -21.29 -20.97
CA ARG A 19 20.61 -22.17 -21.12
C ARG A 19 20.67 -23.45 -20.29
N ARG A 20 21.84 -23.85 -19.78
CA ARG A 20 21.99 -25.07 -18.98
C ARG A 20 21.10 -25.04 -17.72
N LEU A 21 21.02 -23.89 -17.07
CA LEU A 21 20.24 -23.72 -15.84
C LEU A 21 18.73 -23.52 -16.11
N ARG A 22 18.33 -23.31 -17.37
CA ARG A 22 16.92 -23.08 -17.74
C ARG A 22 16.23 -24.31 -18.34
N ARG A 23 16.94 -25.40 -18.58
CA ARG A 23 16.46 -26.55 -19.36
C ARG A 23 15.38 -27.39 -18.71
N SER A 24 15.20 -27.32 -17.40
CA SER A 24 14.14 -28.03 -16.68
C SER A 24 13.49 -27.15 -15.60
N GLY A 25 12.23 -27.46 -15.24
CA GLY A 25 11.53 -26.75 -14.17
C GLY A 25 12.27 -26.85 -12.84
N ALA A 26 12.83 -28.03 -12.50
CA ALA A 26 13.59 -28.23 -11.28
C ALA A 26 14.85 -27.34 -11.21
N LEU A 27 15.60 -27.25 -12.33
CA LEU A 27 16.76 -26.36 -12.39
C LEU A 27 16.37 -24.88 -12.26
N ARG A 28 15.28 -24.47 -12.92
CA ARG A 28 14.80 -23.09 -12.77
C ARG A 28 14.40 -22.77 -11.33
N ARG A 29 13.69 -23.68 -10.63
CA ARG A 29 13.36 -23.50 -9.20
C ARG A 29 14.60 -23.46 -8.32
N LEU A 30 15.57 -24.37 -8.56
CA LEU A 30 16.81 -24.43 -7.77
C LEU A 30 17.65 -23.15 -7.87
N THR A 31 17.61 -22.48 -9.02
CA THR A 31 18.45 -21.30 -9.30
C THR A 31 17.68 -20.01 -9.27
N ALA A 32 16.42 -20.02 -8.85
CA ALA A 32 15.64 -18.81 -8.67
C ALA A 32 16.20 -17.97 -7.50
N GLU A 33 16.46 -16.70 -7.74
CA GLU A 33 17.00 -15.77 -6.75
C GLU A 33 15.89 -15.08 -5.94
N THR A 34 14.67 -15.05 -6.50
CA THR A 34 13.52 -14.37 -5.90
C THR A 34 12.36 -15.34 -5.79
N HIS A 35 11.77 -15.39 -4.61
CA HIS A 35 10.57 -16.15 -4.30
C HIS A 35 9.50 -15.20 -3.77
N VAL A 36 8.26 -15.42 -4.16
CA VAL A 36 7.08 -14.79 -3.59
C VAL A 36 6.33 -15.85 -2.80
N SER A 37 5.94 -15.51 -1.59
CA SER A 37 5.11 -16.34 -0.71
C SER A 37 3.88 -15.55 -0.23
N PRO A 38 2.87 -16.19 0.35
CA PRO A 38 1.78 -15.48 1.02
C PRO A 38 2.26 -14.48 2.07
N ASP A 39 3.38 -14.76 2.77
CA ASP A 39 3.98 -13.86 3.77
C ASP A 39 4.44 -12.51 3.21
N ASP A 40 4.58 -12.40 1.89
CA ASP A 40 4.97 -11.16 1.23
C ASP A 40 3.77 -10.26 0.87
N LEU A 41 2.52 -10.71 1.11
CA LEU A 41 1.32 -10.08 0.57
C LEU A 41 0.54 -9.32 1.65
N VAL A 42 0.04 -8.15 1.28
CA VAL A 42 -0.91 -7.36 2.08
C VAL A 42 -2.15 -7.08 1.22
N ALA A 43 -3.33 -7.40 1.75
CA ALA A 43 -4.60 -7.23 1.02
C ALA A 43 -5.24 -5.87 1.29
N PRO A 44 -5.41 -4.98 0.28
CA PRO A 44 -6.20 -3.75 0.43
C PRO A 44 -7.70 -4.07 0.43
N LEU A 45 -8.42 -3.60 1.44
CA LEU A 45 -9.88 -3.77 1.57
C LEU A 45 -10.57 -2.42 1.78
N PHE A 46 -11.79 -2.30 1.26
CA PHE A 46 -12.62 -1.12 1.42
C PHE A 46 -13.81 -1.45 2.33
N VAL A 47 -14.08 -0.61 3.33
CA VAL A 47 -15.25 -0.74 4.19
C VAL A 47 -16.14 0.50 4.03
N ARG A 48 -17.42 0.29 3.68
CA ARG A 48 -18.38 1.34 3.39
C ARG A 48 -19.46 1.43 4.44
N GLN A 49 -19.77 2.65 4.86
CA GLN A 49 -20.89 2.94 5.75
C GLN A 49 -22.22 2.96 4.98
N GLY A 50 -23.28 2.44 5.60
CA GLY A 50 -24.65 2.57 5.08
C GLY A 50 -25.01 1.63 3.94
N ILE A 51 -24.32 0.51 3.79
CA ILE A 51 -24.68 -0.59 2.90
C ILE A 51 -25.02 -1.85 3.70
N ASP A 52 -25.99 -2.63 3.21
CA ASP A 52 -26.44 -3.87 3.84
C ASP A 52 -25.76 -5.13 3.27
N GLU A 53 -25.13 -5.01 2.10
CA GLU A 53 -24.40 -6.07 1.41
C GLU A 53 -23.16 -5.50 0.69
N PRO A 54 -22.12 -6.33 0.42
CA PRO A 54 -20.95 -5.90 -0.32
C PRO A 54 -21.29 -5.38 -1.72
N GLN A 55 -20.71 -4.23 -2.10
CA GLN A 55 -20.96 -3.58 -3.39
C GLN A 55 -19.77 -3.72 -4.31
N PRO A 56 -19.92 -4.24 -5.55
CA PRO A 56 -18.84 -4.34 -6.52
C PRO A 56 -18.32 -2.96 -6.92
N ILE A 57 -17.00 -2.83 -7.08
CA ILE A 57 -16.36 -1.63 -7.60
C ILE A 57 -16.14 -1.80 -9.10
N ALA A 58 -16.84 -0.99 -9.92
CA ALA A 58 -16.86 -1.16 -11.38
C ALA A 58 -15.48 -1.12 -12.02
N SER A 59 -14.59 -0.25 -11.56
CA SER A 59 -13.23 -0.10 -12.08
C SER A 59 -12.21 -1.08 -11.50
N LEU A 60 -12.60 -1.92 -10.51
CA LEU A 60 -11.78 -2.94 -9.87
C LEU A 60 -12.48 -4.32 -9.91
N PRO A 61 -12.52 -5.01 -11.05
CA PRO A 61 -13.23 -6.28 -11.19
C PRO A 61 -12.80 -7.31 -10.14
N GLY A 62 -13.78 -7.83 -9.37
CA GLY A 62 -13.55 -8.79 -8.29
C GLY A 62 -13.25 -8.18 -6.93
N VAL A 63 -13.13 -6.85 -6.82
CA VAL A 63 -12.99 -6.11 -5.56
C VAL A 63 -14.33 -5.49 -5.18
N VAL A 64 -14.64 -5.45 -3.89
CA VAL A 64 -15.90 -4.90 -3.37
C VAL A 64 -15.67 -3.89 -2.26
N GLN A 65 -16.62 -3.02 -2.04
CA GLN A 65 -16.77 -2.28 -0.80
C GLN A 65 -17.53 -3.17 0.17
N HIS A 66 -16.94 -3.48 1.31
CA HIS A 66 -17.48 -4.38 2.33
C HIS A 66 -18.40 -3.65 3.32
N THR A 67 -19.37 -4.37 3.89
CA THR A 67 -19.97 -4.02 5.18
C THR A 67 -18.96 -4.34 6.30
N VAL A 68 -19.21 -3.90 7.54
CA VAL A 68 -18.39 -4.28 8.69
C VAL A 68 -18.41 -5.80 8.91
N GLU A 69 -19.54 -6.45 8.72
CA GLU A 69 -19.69 -7.89 8.87
C GLU A 69 -18.95 -8.66 7.77
N SER A 70 -19.06 -8.23 6.53
CA SER A 70 -18.43 -8.93 5.40
C SER A 70 -16.92 -8.76 5.36
N VAL A 71 -16.38 -7.61 5.84
CA VAL A 71 -14.93 -7.43 5.92
C VAL A 71 -14.28 -8.35 6.96
N VAL A 72 -15.01 -8.69 8.04
CA VAL A 72 -14.57 -9.70 9.02
C VAL A 72 -14.50 -11.09 8.40
N ILE A 73 -15.47 -11.45 7.56
CA ILE A 73 -15.45 -12.74 6.83
C ILE A 73 -14.24 -12.80 5.89
N GLU A 74 -13.98 -11.72 5.17
CA GLU A 74 -12.82 -11.65 4.28
C GLU A 74 -11.49 -11.67 5.05
N ALA A 75 -11.40 -10.99 6.19
CA ALA A 75 -10.21 -11.05 7.05
C ALA A 75 -9.90 -12.47 7.51
N LYS A 76 -10.91 -13.26 7.93
CA LYS A 76 -10.74 -14.68 8.27
C LYS A 76 -10.29 -15.53 7.08
N ARG A 77 -10.82 -15.24 5.88
CA ARG A 77 -10.39 -15.90 4.65
C ARG A 77 -8.91 -15.59 4.35
N LEU A 78 -8.49 -14.33 4.46
CA LEU A 78 -7.09 -13.93 4.25
C LEU A 78 -6.15 -14.62 5.23
N ALA A 79 -6.51 -14.68 6.52
CA ALA A 79 -5.76 -15.44 7.52
C ALA A 79 -5.65 -16.93 7.15
N SER A 80 -6.73 -17.56 6.68
CA SER A 80 -6.72 -18.96 6.23
C SER A 80 -5.83 -19.20 5.00
N LEU A 81 -5.58 -18.18 4.19
CA LEU A 81 -4.64 -18.16 3.06
C LEU A 81 -3.21 -17.78 3.49
N GLN A 82 -2.94 -17.74 4.79
CA GLN A 82 -1.62 -17.39 5.35
C GLN A 82 -1.12 -15.98 4.92
N ILE A 83 -2.02 -15.09 4.54
CA ILE A 83 -1.69 -13.69 4.25
C ILE A 83 -1.52 -12.98 5.60
N PRO A 84 -0.36 -12.37 5.90
CA PRO A 84 -0.06 -11.86 7.23
C PRO A 84 -0.72 -10.53 7.57
N ALA A 85 -1.21 -9.78 6.56
CA ALA A 85 -1.73 -8.44 6.80
C ALA A 85 -2.81 -8.01 5.78
N LEU A 86 -3.69 -7.13 6.25
CA LEU A 86 -4.58 -6.35 5.40
C LEU A 86 -4.44 -4.85 5.70
N ILE A 87 -4.85 -4.00 4.74
CA ILE A 87 -4.98 -2.55 4.96
C ILE A 87 -6.40 -2.10 4.65
N LEU A 88 -7.02 -1.33 5.57
CA LEU A 88 -8.38 -0.84 5.45
C LEU A 88 -8.43 0.59 4.92
N PHE A 89 -9.35 0.83 3.98
CA PHE A 89 -9.76 2.13 3.48
C PHE A 89 -11.24 2.36 3.79
N GLY A 90 -11.58 3.54 4.31
CA GLY A 90 -12.94 3.88 4.70
C GLY A 90 -13.71 4.60 3.61
N VAL A 91 -15.01 4.31 3.52
CA VAL A 91 -15.96 5.08 2.68
C VAL A 91 -17.09 5.56 3.59
N PRO A 92 -16.97 6.76 4.20
CA PRO A 92 -17.98 7.30 5.11
C PRO A 92 -19.19 7.82 4.34
N LEU A 93 -20.33 7.96 5.05
CA LEU A 93 -21.52 8.62 4.50
C LEU A 93 -21.44 10.15 4.53
N VAL A 94 -20.79 10.69 5.55
CA VAL A 94 -20.70 12.13 5.78
C VAL A 94 -19.26 12.58 5.59
N ARG A 95 -19.10 13.65 4.84
CA ARG A 95 -17.82 14.32 4.60
C ARG A 95 -17.95 15.79 4.94
N ASP A 96 -16.88 16.39 5.43
CA ASP A 96 -16.80 17.81 5.73
C ASP A 96 -15.41 18.38 5.41
N ALA A 97 -15.24 19.68 5.60
CA ALA A 97 -14.00 20.38 5.24
C ALA A 97 -12.76 19.92 6.04
N VAL A 98 -12.94 19.26 7.18
CA VAL A 98 -11.84 18.84 8.06
C VAL A 98 -11.71 17.32 8.18
N GLY A 99 -12.56 16.55 7.49
CA GLY A 99 -12.54 15.10 7.54
C GLY A 99 -12.86 14.56 8.94
N SER A 100 -13.85 15.15 9.65
CA SER A 100 -14.13 14.82 11.04
C SER A 100 -14.45 13.33 11.27
N ALA A 101 -15.08 12.67 10.30
CA ALA A 101 -15.41 11.25 10.36
C ALA A 101 -14.18 10.32 10.40
N ALA A 102 -12.98 10.79 10.05
CA ALA A 102 -11.76 9.99 10.07
C ALA A 102 -11.33 9.60 11.50
N SER A 103 -11.66 10.42 12.50
CA SER A 103 -11.36 10.16 13.92
C SER A 103 -12.60 9.85 14.77
N ASP A 104 -13.77 9.66 14.16
CA ASP A 104 -14.99 9.29 14.85
C ASP A 104 -14.84 7.89 15.49
N PRO A 105 -14.99 7.74 16.83
CA PRO A 105 -14.91 6.44 17.49
C PRO A 105 -15.91 5.40 16.97
N ASP A 106 -17.06 5.85 16.47
CA ASP A 106 -18.11 5.03 15.89
C ASP A 106 -18.04 4.98 14.35
N GLY A 107 -16.97 5.54 13.76
CA GLY A 107 -16.71 5.55 12.33
C GLY A 107 -16.60 4.16 11.75
N VAL A 108 -16.88 4.03 10.46
CA VAL A 108 -16.92 2.71 9.78
C VAL A 108 -15.57 1.98 9.86
N VAL A 109 -14.45 2.70 9.77
CA VAL A 109 -13.11 2.12 9.89
C VAL A 109 -12.83 1.66 11.31
N GLN A 110 -13.13 2.47 12.33
CA GLN A 110 -12.92 2.13 13.73
C GLN A 110 -13.73 0.90 14.13
N ARG A 111 -14.99 0.82 13.70
CA ARG A 111 -15.83 -0.36 13.91
C ARG A 111 -15.28 -1.59 13.19
N ALA A 112 -14.80 -1.44 11.96
CA ALA A 112 -14.21 -2.54 11.21
C ALA A 112 -12.90 -3.04 11.85
N LEU A 113 -12.01 -2.13 12.26
CA LEU A 113 -10.77 -2.45 12.96
C LEU A 113 -11.04 -3.29 14.22
N SER A 114 -11.94 -2.81 15.09
CA SER A 114 -12.31 -3.51 16.32
C SER A 114 -12.91 -4.89 16.03
N SER A 115 -13.86 -4.98 15.09
CA SER A 115 -14.54 -6.23 14.73
C SER A 115 -13.58 -7.26 14.11
N ILE A 116 -12.63 -6.82 13.27
CA ILE A 116 -11.63 -7.71 12.69
C ILE A 116 -10.68 -8.21 13.78
N ARG A 117 -10.14 -7.31 14.62
CA ARG A 117 -9.25 -7.67 15.71
C ARG A 117 -9.87 -8.71 16.66
N ASP A 118 -11.14 -8.49 17.02
CA ASP A 118 -11.87 -9.44 17.88
C ASP A 118 -12.06 -10.81 17.22
N ALA A 119 -12.10 -10.85 15.89
CA ALA A 119 -12.40 -12.06 15.12
C ALA A 119 -11.17 -12.89 14.73
N VAL A 120 -10.00 -12.25 14.54
CA VAL A 120 -8.76 -12.89 14.05
C VAL A 120 -7.59 -12.77 15.03
N GLY A 121 -7.67 -11.91 16.05
CA GLY A 121 -6.59 -11.71 17.02
C GLY A 121 -5.27 -11.35 16.35
N ASP A 122 -4.20 -12.06 16.73
CA ASP A 122 -2.84 -11.85 16.23
C ASP A 122 -2.51 -12.68 14.95
N GLU A 123 -3.50 -13.39 14.37
CA GLU A 123 -3.27 -14.15 13.14
C GLU A 123 -3.11 -13.26 11.90
N LEU A 124 -3.56 -12.01 11.99
CA LEU A 124 -3.53 -11.04 10.89
C LEU A 124 -3.22 -9.64 11.41
N VAL A 125 -2.22 -8.99 10.86
CA VAL A 125 -1.94 -7.57 11.13
C VAL A 125 -2.99 -6.72 10.42
N VAL A 126 -3.73 -5.92 11.20
CA VAL A 126 -4.68 -4.97 10.64
C VAL A 126 -4.05 -3.59 10.55
N MET A 127 -3.80 -3.14 9.31
CA MET A 127 -3.31 -1.82 9.00
C MET A 127 -4.49 -0.88 8.69
N ALA A 128 -4.40 0.38 9.07
CA ALA A 128 -5.35 1.41 8.68
C ALA A 128 -4.67 2.47 7.81
N ASP A 129 -5.23 2.75 6.63
CA ASP A 129 -4.80 3.93 5.86
C ASP A 129 -5.12 5.19 6.66
N LEU A 130 -4.17 6.11 6.72
CA LEU A 130 -4.30 7.35 7.43
C LEU A 130 -4.21 8.51 6.43
N CYS A 131 -5.36 8.96 5.99
CA CYS A 131 -5.55 10.09 5.09
C CYS A 131 -6.88 10.78 5.39
N LEU A 132 -7.10 11.95 4.80
CA LEU A 132 -8.36 12.68 4.93
C LEU A 132 -9.17 12.70 3.64
N ASP A 133 -8.61 12.29 2.50
CA ASP A 133 -9.29 12.46 1.20
C ASP A 133 -10.61 11.69 1.08
N GLU A 134 -10.75 10.55 1.74
CA GLU A 134 -12.01 9.80 1.82
C GLU A 134 -13.07 10.51 2.68
N TYR A 135 -12.63 11.37 3.60
CA TYR A 135 -13.46 11.99 4.64
C TYR A 135 -13.71 13.48 4.39
N THR A 136 -12.97 14.10 3.47
CA THR A 136 -13.16 15.51 3.11
C THR A 136 -14.13 15.68 1.97
N ASP A 137 -14.93 16.76 2.02
CA ASP A 137 -15.90 17.12 0.96
C ASP A 137 -15.23 17.67 -0.29
N HIS A 138 -14.01 18.17 -0.19
CA HIS A 138 -13.18 18.65 -1.30
C HIS A 138 -12.24 17.60 -1.90
N GLY A 139 -12.05 16.43 -1.27
CA GLY A 139 -11.25 15.32 -1.78
C GLY A 139 -9.73 15.50 -1.75
N HIS A 140 -9.19 16.48 -1.02
CA HIS A 140 -7.77 16.59 -0.73
C HIS A 140 -7.37 15.81 0.52
N CYS A 141 -6.09 15.42 0.60
CA CYS A 141 -5.54 14.65 1.71
C CYS A 141 -5.32 15.46 3.00
N GLY A 142 -5.61 16.73 3.02
CA GLY A 142 -5.41 17.62 4.16
C GLY A 142 -6.41 18.76 4.21
N ILE A 143 -6.31 19.58 5.25
CA ILE A 143 -7.10 20.79 5.45
C ILE A 143 -6.79 21.77 4.31
N VAL A 144 -7.82 22.38 3.74
CA VAL A 144 -7.68 23.32 2.63
C VAL A 144 -7.89 24.75 3.14
N ARG A 145 -6.99 25.67 2.75
CA ARG A 145 -7.08 27.11 3.01
C ARG A 145 -8.08 27.78 2.05
N ASP A 146 -8.44 29.03 2.35
CA ASP A 146 -9.36 29.83 1.51
C ASP A 146 -8.86 30.00 0.05
N ASP A 147 -7.54 29.93 -0.17
CA ASP A 147 -6.93 30.02 -1.51
C ASP A 147 -6.93 28.68 -2.28
N GLY A 148 -7.47 27.61 -1.69
CA GLY A 148 -7.54 26.28 -2.28
C GLY A 148 -6.27 25.42 -2.08
N THR A 149 -5.25 25.91 -1.40
CA THR A 149 -4.03 25.14 -1.09
C THR A 149 -4.21 24.30 0.17
N VAL A 150 -3.51 23.17 0.25
CA VAL A 150 -3.51 22.33 1.46
C VAL A 150 -2.65 23.01 2.54
N ASP A 151 -3.22 23.16 3.74
CA ASP A 151 -2.53 23.61 4.93
C ASP A 151 -1.80 22.42 5.58
N ASN A 152 -0.49 22.36 5.38
CA ASN A 152 0.35 21.28 5.92
C ASN A 152 0.21 21.17 7.44
N ASP A 153 0.45 22.26 8.15
CA ASP A 153 0.59 22.26 9.61
C ASP A 153 -0.75 21.97 10.31
N ALA A 154 -1.85 22.56 9.83
CA ALA A 154 -3.18 22.24 10.33
C ALA A 154 -3.56 20.76 10.06
N THR A 155 -3.07 20.18 8.97
CA THR A 155 -3.29 18.78 8.65
C THR A 155 -2.56 17.85 9.61
N LEU A 156 -1.36 18.21 10.09
CA LEU A 156 -0.59 17.39 11.04
C LEU A 156 -1.34 17.13 12.35
N GLU A 157 -2.07 18.13 12.86
CA GLU A 157 -2.89 17.98 14.07
C GLU A 157 -4.00 16.95 13.86
N ARG A 158 -4.69 17.04 12.72
CA ARG A 158 -5.72 16.06 12.35
C ARG A 158 -5.18 14.65 12.18
N TYR A 159 -4.00 14.51 11.57
CA TYR A 159 -3.36 13.21 11.41
C TYR A 159 -3.02 12.55 12.75
N GLY A 160 -2.57 13.34 13.74
CA GLY A 160 -2.35 12.85 15.09
C GLY A 160 -3.63 12.32 15.74
N GLU A 161 -4.75 13.02 15.59
CA GLU A 161 -6.05 12.60 16.12
C GLU A 161 -6.56 11.32 15.46
N VAL A 162 -6.44 11.22 14.13
CA VAL A 162 -6.84 10.03 13.36
C VAL A 162 -5.99 8.82 13.75
N ALA A 163 -4.68 8.99 13.88
CA ALA A 163 -3.77 7.92 14.31
C ALA A 163 -4.17 7.33 15.66
N VAL A 164 -4.45 8.20 16.64
CA VAL A 164 -4.89 7.79 17.99
C VAL A 164 -6.24 7.07 17.93
N ALA A 165 -7.19 7.55 17.11
CA ALA A 165 -8.49 6.91 16.94
C ALA A 165 -8.37 5.51 16.30
N GLN A 166 -7.51 5.36 15.30
CA GLN A 166 -7.24 4.07 14.64
C GLN A 166 -6.53 3.09 15.59
N ALA A 167 -5.50 3.53 16.31
CA ALA A 167 -4.79 2.71 17.30
C ALA A 167 -5.74 2.24 18.42
N ARG A 168 -6.58 3.15 18.96
CA ARG A 168 -7.59 2.81 19.97
C ARG A 168 -8.60 1.79 19.47
N ALA A 169 -8.95 1.83 18.20
CA ALA A 169 -9.84 0.86 17.55
C ALA A 169 -9.15 -0.49 17.27
N GLY A 170 -7.82 -0.60 17.42
CA GLY A 170 -7.08 -1.84 17.30
C GLY A 170 -6.23 -1.97 16.05
N ALA A 171 -5.94 -0.88 15.34
CA ALA A 171 -4.93 -0.91 14.29
C ALA A 171 -3.56 -1.27 14.87
N GLY A 172 -2.93 -2.32 14.39
CA GLY A 172 -1.54 -2.66 14.72
C GLY A 172 -0.53 -1.79 13.97
N VAL A 173 -0.95 -1.22 12.82
CA VAL A 173 -0.15 -0.33 12.00
C VAL A 173 -1.03 0.82 11.50
N VAL A 174 -0.58 2.06 11.64
CA VAL A 174 -1.15 3.21 10.95
C VAL A 174 -0.28 3.55 9.73
N ALA A 175 -0.93 3.87 8.60
CA ALA A 175 -0.23 4.00 7.33
C ALA A 175 -0.51 5.39 6.69
N PRO A 176 0.23 6.46 7.12
CA PRO A 176 0.02 7.81 6.61
C PRO A 176 0.30 7.90 5.13
N SER A 177 -0.74 8.25 4.36
CA SER A 177 -0.69 8.28 2.90
C SER A 177 -0.87 9.68 2.30
N GLY A 178 -0.91 10.74 3.12
CA GLY A 178 -1.17 12.10 2.68
C GLY A 178 0.03 12.86 2.14
N MET A 179 1.23 12.46 2.45
CA MET A 179 2.48 13.14 2.04
C MET A 179 2.61 14.57 2.57
N MET A 180 2.21 14.81 3.82
CA MET A 180 2.46 16.08 4.51
C MET A 180 3.85 16.08 5.14
N ASP A 181 4.55 17.22 5.03
CA ASP A 181 5.86 17.39 5.66
C ASP A 181 5.73 17.26 7.17
N GLY A 182 6.52 16.36 7.80
CA GLY A 182 6.50 16.13 9.24
C GLY A 182 5.32 15.26 9.74
N GLN A 183 4.57 14.62 8.84
CA GLN A 183 3.40 13.81 9.21
C GLN A 183 3.77 12.64 10.13
N VAL A 184 4.89 11.95 9.87
CA VAL A 184 5.33 10.81 10.69
C VAL A 184 5.68 11.26 12.11
N ALA A 185 6.43 12.37 12.25
CA ALA A 185 6.77 12.91 13.56
C ALA A 185 5.54 13.35 14.37
N ALA A 186 4.53 13.94 13.72
CA ALA A 186 3.28 14.34 14.37
C ALA A 186 2.49 13.12 14.85
N ILE A 187 2.35 12.11 14.01
CA ILE A 187 1.66 10.84 14.31
C ILE A 187 2.36 10.12 15.46
N ARG A 188 3.70 9.93 15.38
CA ARG A 188 4.47 9.23 16.42
C ARG A 188 4.32 9.91 17.79
N ARG A 189 4.46 11.24 17.84
CA ARG A 189 4.24 11.99 19.09
C ARG A 189 2.82 11.81 19.66
N SER A 190 1.80 11.82 18.80
CA SER A 190 0.42 11.67 19.24
C SER A 190 0.17 10.27 19.79
N LEU A 191 0.66 9.22 19.13
CA LEU A 191 0.58 7.83 19.58
C LEU A 191 1.29 7.64 20.91
N ASP A 192 2.56 8.05 21.03
CA ASP A 192 3.36 7.88 22.24
C ASP A 192 2.77 8.64 23.45
N SER A 193 2.32 9.88 23.24
CA SER A 193 1.75 10.68 24.32
C SER A 193 0.40 10.16 24.84
N THR A 194 -0.24 9.24 24.12
CA THR A 194 -1.55 8.67 24.45
C THR A 194 -1.52 7.18 24.78
N GLY A 195 -0.30 6.59 24.92
CA GLY A 195 -0.11 5.21 25.37
C GLY A 195 -0.21 4.16 24.27
N PHE A 196 0.08 4.55 23.02
CA PHE A 196 0.11 3.66 21.82
C PHE A 196 1.50 3.54 21.23
N GLU A 197 2.54 3.44 22.06
CA GLU A 197 3.95 3.32 21.67
C GLU A 197 4.20 2.07 20.81
N GLU A 198 3.41 1.02 21.00
CA GLU A 198 3.54 -0.26 20.26
C GLU A 198 2.86 -0.22 18.88
N THR A 199 2.10 0.84 18.53
CA THR A 199 1.50 0.96 17.20
C THR A 199 2.56 1.37 16.18
N ALA A 200 2.81 0.50 15.20
CA ALA A 200 3.80 0.76 14.15
C ALA A 200 3.31 1.78 13.10
N ILE A 201 4.24 2.44 12.43
CA ILE A 201 3.98 3.38 11.34
C ILE A 201 4.55 2.85 10.02
N LEU A 202 3.69 2.62 9.03
CA LEU A 202 4.06 2.36 7.64
C LEU A 202 3.92 3.66 6.83
N ALA A 203 4.99 4.40 6.64
CA ALA A 203 4.94 5.67 5.91
C ALA A 203 4.92 5.46 4.39
N TYR A 204 4.00 6.15 3.71
CA TYR A 204 3.98 6.23 2.24
C TYR A 204 5.04 7.23 1.75
N SER A 205 6.30 7.01 2.14
CA SER A 205 7.41 7.96 1.99
C SER A 205 7.74 8.33 0.54
N ALA A 206 7.50 7.41 -0.40
CA ALA A 206 7.73 7.64 -1.82
C ALA A 206 6.43 7.44 -2.61
N LYS A 207 5.46 8.34 -2.40
CA LYS A 207 4.18 8.34 -3.10
C LYS A 207 4.16 9.38 -4.21
N TYR A 208 4.13 8.92 -5.43
CA TYR A 208 4.13 9.74 -6.64
C TYR A 208 2.73 10.14 -7.07
N ALA A 209 2.57 11.36 -7.57
CA ALA A 209 1.38 11.77 -8.29
C ALA A 209 1.25 10.92 -9.57
N SER A 210 0.18 10.12 -9.65
CA SER A 210 0.05 9.11 -10.71
C SER A 210 -1.36 9.07 -11.29
N ALA A 211 -1.43 8.86 -12.60
CA ALA A 211 -2.67 8.56 -13.31
C ALA A 211 -3.23 7.15 -12.98
N LEU A 212 -2.41 6.29 -12.37
CA LEU A 212 -2.80 4.92 -12.00
C LEU A 212 -3.72 4.85 -10.77
N TYR A 213 -4.09 5.98 -10.15
CA TYR A 213 -4.99 6.02 -8.99
C TYR A 213 -6.48 6.16 -9.35
N GLY A 214 -6.83 6.16 -10.65
CA GLY A 214 -8.21 6.31 -11.09
C GLY A 214 -9.17 5.31 -10.43
N PRO A 215 -8.92 3.99 -10.50
CA PRO A 215 -9.80 3.00 -9.90
C PRO A 215 -9.88 3.06 -8.36
N PHE A 216 -8.83 3.53 -7.68
CA PHE A 216 -8.89 3.77 -6.23
C PHE A 216 -9.86 4.89 -5.88
N ARG A 217 -9.86 6.01 -6.66
CA ARG A 217 -10.80 7.12 -6.42
C ARG A 217 -12.25 6.69 -6.60
N ASP A 218 -12.51 5.83 -7.57
CA ASP A 218 -13.82 5.20 -7.77
C ASP A 218 -14.19 4.33 -6.57
N ALA A 219 -13.24 3.54 -6.06
CA ALA A 219 -13.45 2.66 -4.92
C ALA A 219 -13.81 3.39 -3.61
N VAL A 220 -13.34 4.62 -3.43
CA VAL A 220 -13.60 5.44 -2.23
C VAL A 220 -14.52 6.63 -2.49
N ASP A 221 -15.14 6.71 -3.66
CA ASP A 221 -16.05 7.79 -4.08
C ASP A 221 -15.43 9.19 -3.91
N VAL A 222 -14.14 9.37 -4.25
CA VAL A 222 -13.43 10.64 -4.09
C VAL A 222 -13.27 11.37 -5.40
N THR A 223 -13.71 12.63 -5.41
CA THR A 223 -13.48 13.57 -6.51
C THR A 223 -12.91 14.87 -5.95
N ILE A 224 -11.87 15.42 -6.58
CA ILE A 224 -11.32 16.73 -6.19
C ILE A 224 -12.28 17.81 -6.69
N VAL A 225 -12.90 18.52 -5.76
CA VAL A 225 -13.85 19.60 -6.06
C VAL A 225 -13.12 20.83 -6.58
N GLY A 226 -13.70 21.51 -7.57
CA GLY A 226 -13.11 22.71 -8.17
C GLY A 226 -12.02 22.44 -9.21
N GLY A 227 -11.70 21.19 -9.48
CA GLY A 227 -10.58 20.82 -10.36
C GLY A 227 -9.24 20.91 -9.62
N GLY A 228 -8.17 20.52 -10.28
CA GLY A 228 -6.85 20.48 -9.66
C GLY A 228 -6.33 19.05 -9.52
N ASP A 229 -5.21 18.93 -8.84
CA ASP A 229 -4.55 17.64 -8.62
C ASP A 229 -3.83 17.63 -7.27
N ARG A 230 -3.07 16.58 -7.00
CA ARG A 230 -2.34 16.38 -5.74
C ARG A 230 -0.83 16.60 -5.90
N ARG A 231 -0.39 17.22 -7.01
CA ARG A 231 1.04 17.41 -7.30
C ARG A 231 1.73 18.41 -6.39
N ALA A 232 0.95 19.20 -5.65
CA ALA A 232 1.51 20.12 -4.66
C ALA A 232 2.11 19.40 -3.45
N TYR A 233 1.70 18.14 -3.17
CA TYR A 233 2.18 17.36 -2.03
C TYR A 233 2.54 15.91 -2.37
N GLN A 234 2.16 15.35 -3.52
CA GLN A 234 2.67 14.08 -4.01
C GLN A 234 3.87 14.29 -4.93
N GLN A 235 4.85 13.41 -4.88
CA GLN A 235 6.10 13.52 -5.63
C GLN A 235 5.90 13.56 -7.15
N ASP A 236 6.76 14.31 -7.85
CA ASP A 236 6.78 14.33 -9.31
C ASP A 236 7.37 13.03 -9.85
N SER A 237 6.65 12.36 -10.75
CA SER A 237 7.06 11.10 -11.37
C SER A 237 8.41 11.16 -12.12
N ARG A 238 8.95 12.34 -12.38
CA ARG A 238 10.25 12.57 -13.02
C ARG A 238 11.41 12.60 -12.02
N ASN A 239 11.14 12.61 -10.70
CA ASN A 239 12.14 12.82 -9.65
C ASN A 239 12.43 11.50 -8.92
N ALA A 240 13.67 11.01 -8.97
CA ALA A 240 14.09 9.82 -8.23
C ALA A 240 14.76 10.16 -6.89
N ARG A 241 15.57 11.27 -6.85
CA ARG A 241 16.34 11.63 -5.66
C ARG A 241 15.48 12.15 -4.51
N GLU A 242 14.35 12.75 -4.81
CA GLU A 242 13.37 13.23 -3.85
C GLU A 242 12.84 12.08 -2.98
N ALA A 243 12.51 10.94 -3.58
CA ALA A 243 12.07 9.75 -2.85
C ALA A 243 13.05 9.32 -1.74
N LEU A 244 14.37 9.39 -2.00
CA LEU A 244 15.38 9.05 -0.99
C LEU A 244 15.48 10.10 0.11
N ALA A 245 15.20 11.37 -0.18
CA ALA A 245 15.16 12.42 0.82
C ALA A 245 13.97 12.23 1.76
N GLU A 246 12.77 12.05 1.20
CA GLU A 246 11.52 11.79 1.95
C GLU A 246 11.63 10.55 2.83
N VAL A 247 12.10 9.43 2.27
CA VAL A 247 12.30 8.18 3.02
C VAL A 247 13.22 8.38 4.23
N ARG A 248 14.29 9.15 4.09
CA ARG A 248 15.21 9.42 5.22
C ARG A 248 14.60 10.34 6.27
N LEU A 249 13.78 11.31 5.85
CA LEU A 249 13.04 12.17 6.77
C LEU A 249 12.02 11.36 7.56
N ASP A 250 11.20 10.56 6.90
CA ASP A 250 10.18 9.73 7.57
C ASP A 250 10.81 8.74 8.57
N ILE A 251 11.94 8.11 8.22
CA ILE A 251 12.66 7.22 9.15
C ILE A 251 13.19 8.01 10.35
N ALA A 252 13.77 9.20 10.13
CA ALA A 252 14.26 10.05 11.21
C ALA A 252 13.12 10.57 12.10
N GLU A 253 11.92 10.69 11.58
CA GLU A 253 10.68 11.06 12.27
C GLU A 253 10.03 9.92 13.03
N GLY A 254 10.47 8.67 12.83
CA GLY A 254 10.00 7.48 13.56
C GLY A 254 9.14 6.52 12.75
N ALA A 255 9.25 6.49 11.43
CA ALA A 255 8.63 5.43 10.63
C ALA A 255 9.32 4.07 10.89
N ASP A 256 8.54 3.04 11.17
CA ASP A 256 9.01 1.65 11.35
C ASP A 256 9.20 0.94 10.00
N MET A 257 8.40 1.33 9.03
CA MET A 257 8.40 0.81 7.66
C MET A 257 8.17 1.95 6.68
N VAL A 258 8.72 1.84 5.47
CA VAL A 258 8.53 2.82 4.39
C VAL A 258 7.95 2.16 3.15
N MET A 259 7.26 2.91 2.30
CA MET A 259 6.60 2.35 1.12
C MET A 259 6.80 3.20 -0.12
N VAL A 260 6.96 2.53 -1.26
CA VAL A 260 6.96 3.12 -2.61
C VAL A 260 5.60 2.88 -3.27
N LYS A 261 4.96 3.93 -3.79
CA LYS A 261 3.67 3.89 -4.47
C LYS A 261 3.64 4.83 -5.68
N PRO A 262 3.32 4.35 -6.89
CA PRO A 262 3.05 2.98 -7.33
C PRO A 262 4.28 2.08 -7.36
N ALA A 263 4.10 0.77 -7.74
CA ALA A 263 5.19 -0.20 -7.73
C ALA A 263 5.84 -0.42 -9.09
N LEU A 264 5.09 -0.86 -10.13
CA LEU A 264 5.67 -1.38 -11.37
C LEU A 264 6.43 -0.33 -12.19
N ALA A 265 5.92 0.89 -12.26
CA ALA A 265 6.60 1.97 -12.97
C ALA A 265 7.77 2.57 -12.17
N TYR A 266 8.00 2.10 -10.94
CA TYR A 266 8.95 2.65 -9.95
C TYR A 266 9.84 1.56 -9.32
N LEU A 267 10.13 0.47 -10.06
CA LEU A 267 11.02 -0.60 -9.60
C LEU A 267 12.44 -0.10 -9.32
N ASP A 268 12.91 0.90 -10.04
CA ASP A 268 14.17 1.61 -9.82
C ASP A 268 14.19 2.36 -8.48
N ILE A 269 13.06 2.98 -8.10
CA ILE A 269 12.89 3.66 -6.82
C ILE A 269 12.87 2.62 -5.68
N ILE A 270 12.11 1.53 -5.83
CA ILE A 270 12.10 0.44 -4.84
C ILE A 270 13.53 -0.08 -4.61
N SER A 271 14.28 -0.33 -5.68
CA SER A 271 15.66 -0.79 -5.58
C SER A 271 16.59 0.22 -4.90
N SER A 272 16.43 1.51 -5.23
CA SER A 272 17.22 2.57 -4.66
C SER A 272 16.93 2.79 -3.18
N VAL A 273 15.65 2.76 -2.80
CA VAL A 273 15.22 2.86 -1.38
C VAL A 273 15.75 1.66 -0.60
N ARG A 274 15.53 0.43 -1.10
CA ARG A 274 15.99 -0.80 -0.42
C ARG A 274 17.50 -0.79 -0.17
N ALA A 275 18.27 -0.26 -1.09
CA ALA A 275 19.74 -0.14 -0.94
C ALA A 275 20.18 0.94 0.06
N ALA A 276 19.28 1.86 0.42
CA ALA A 276 19.60 3.04 1.24
C ALA A 276 19.10 2.96 2.68
N VAL A 277 18.26 1.95 3.04
CA VAL A 277 17.62 1.87 4.36
C VAL A 277 17.71 0.47 4.97
N ASP A 278 17.61 0.42 6.31
CA ASP A 278 17.63 -0.83 7.09
C ASP A 278 16.21 -1.26 7.53
N VAL A 279 15.20 -0.40 7.39
CA VAL A 279 13.81 -0.71 7.69
C VAL A 279 13.15 -1.50 6.56
N PRO A 280 12.05 -2.25 6.81
CA PRO A 280 11.29 -2.92 5.76
C PRO A 280 10.75 -1.93 4.73
N VAL A 281 10.83 -2.32 3.44
CA VAL A 281 10.35 -1.52 2.32
C VAL A 281 9.11 -2.18 1.71
N GLY A 282 7.95 -1.57 1.88
CA GLY A 282 6.73 -1.94 1.19
C GLY A 282 6.68 -1.40 -0.23
N ALA A 283 5.91 -2.06 -1.09
CA ALA A 283 5.59 -1.55 -2.41
C ALA A 283 4.10 -1.73 -2.70
N TYR A 284 3.44 -0.70 -3.25
CA TYR A 284 2.01 -0.79 -3.55
C TYR A 284 1.79 -1.03 -5.04
N HIS A 285 1.40 -2.26 -5.38
CA HIS A 285 0.86 -2.65 -6.68
C HIS A 285 -0.56 -2.11 -6.79
N VAL A 286 -0.69 -0.89 -7.34
CA VAL A 286 -1.88 -0.05 -7.20
C VAL A 286 -3.05 -0.46 -8.09
N SER A 287 -4.19 0.18 -7.82
CA SER A 287 -5.47 -0.09 -8.49
C SER A 287 -5.42 -0.02 -10.00
N GLY A 288 -4.71 0.95 -10.58
CA GLY A 288 -4.53 1.05 -12.03
C GLY A 288 -3.67 -0.07 -12.61
N GLU A 289 -2.64 -0.51 -11.89
CA GLU A 289 -1.81 -1.65 -12.30
C GLU A 289 -2.62 -2.95 -12.29
N TYR A 290 -3.45 -3.15 -11.27
CA TYR A 290 -4.42 -4.25 -11.21
C TYR A 290 -5.44 -4.20 -12.35
N ALA A 291 -6.09 -3.05 -12.55
CA ALA A 291 -7.13 -2.87 -13.55
C ALA A 291 -6.61 -3.10 -14.99
N MET A 292 -5.38 -2.67 -15.29
CA MET A 292 -4.74 -2.93 -16.60
C MET A 292 -4.60 -4.43 -16.89
N VAL A 293 -4.18 -5.23 -15.90
CA VAL A 293 -4.07 -6.68 -16.05
C VAL A 293 -5.45 -7.30 -16.25
N LYS A 294 -6.44 -6.94 -15.42
CA LYS A 294 -7.81 -7.46 -15.55
C LYS A 294 -8.43 -7.14 -16.90
N ALA A 295 -8.31 -5.89 -17.36
CA ALA A 295 -8.86 -5.46 -18.65
C ALA A 295 -8.22 -6.17 -19.86
N ALA A 296 -6.92 -6.44 -19.83
CA ALA A 296 -6.24 -7.16 -20.88
C ALA A 296 -6.54 -8.67 -20.86
N ALA A 297 -6.65 -9.24 -19.65
CA ALA A 297 -7.00 -10.66 -19.45
C ALA A 297 -8.43 -10.95 -19.90
N GLU A 298 -9.39 -10.08 -19.59
CA GLU A 298 -10.79 -10.20 -20.04
C GLU A 298 -10.90 -10.29 -21.57
N ARG A 299 -10.02 -9.62 -22.28
CA ARG A 299 -9.95 -9.65 -23.76
C ARG A 299 -9.15 -10.84 -24.32
N GLY A 300 -8.60 -11.68 -23.44
CA GLY A 300 -7.77 -12.81 -23.84
C GLY A 300 -6.41 -12.43 -24.46
N TRP A 301 -5.94 -11.20 -24.22
CA TRP A 301 -4.65 -10.74 -24.75
C TRP A 301 -3.45 -11.21 -23.93
N ILE A 302 -3.68 -11.46 -22.64
CA ILE A 302 -2.67 -11.97 -21.69
C ILE A 302 -3.29 -13.04 -20.80
N ASP A 303 -2.45 -13.90 -20.24
CA ASP A 303 -2.79 -14.72 -19.09
C ASP A 303 -2.67 -13.84 -17.83
N GLY A 304 -3.82 -13.45 -17.27
CA GLY A 304 -3.88 -12.47 -16.17
C GLY A 304 -3.22 -12.98 -14.89
N ASP A 305 -3.39 -14.24 -14.56
CA ASP A 305 -2.84 -14.83 -13.33
C ASP A 305 -1.31 -14.98 -13.44
N ALA A 306 -0.83 -15.44 -14.60
CA ALA A 306 0.61 -15.51 -14.85
C ALA A 306 1.27 -14.13 -14.81
N VAL A 307 0.64 -13.09 -15.39
CA VAL A 307 1.14 -11.71 -15.37
C VAL A 307 1.11 -11.12 -13.96
N ALA A 308 0.06 -11.40 -13.16
CA ALA A 308 0.00 -10.97 -11.78
C ALA A 308 1.18 -11.51 -10.97
N LEU A 309 1.48 -12.81 -11.07
CA LEU A 309 2.63 -13.43 -10.41
C LEU A 309 3.97 -12.88 -10.92
N GLU A 310 4.08 -12.58 -12.22
CA GLU A 310 5.27 -11.94 -12.79
C GLU A 310 5.48 -10.53 -12.25
N HIS A 311 4.41 -9.74 -12.09
CA HIS A 311 4.45 -8.42 -11.46
C HIS A 311 4.95 -8.51 -10.01
N LEU A 312 4.36 -9.41 -9.20
CA LEU A 312 4.78 -9.61 -7.81
C LEU A 312 6.25 -10.04 -7.72
N GLY A 313 6.67 -10.97 -8.58
CA GLY A 313 8.07 -11.38 -8.69
C GLY A 313 9.01 -10.23 -9.08
N ALA A 314 8.60 -9.34 -9.97
CA ALA A 314 9.38 -8.17 -10.37
C ALA A 314 9.53 -7.16 -9.23
N ILE A 315 8.44 -6.88 -8.50
CA ILE A 315 8.43 -5.98 -7.34
C ILE A 315 9.31 -6.56 -6.21
N LYS A 316 9.17 -7.85 -5.91
CA LYS A 316 10.01 -8.53 -4.92
C LYS A 316 11.49 -8.51 -5.30
N ARG A 317 11.81 -8.77 -6.58
CA ARG A 317 13.18 -8.71 -7.11
C ARG A 317 13.77 -7.31 -7.03
N ALA A 318 12.96 -6.26 -7.14
CA ALA A 318 13.41 -4.89 -6.93
C ALA A 318 13.79 -4.60 -5.47
N GLY A 319 13.37 -5.45 -4.52
CA GLY A 319 13.77 -5.37 -3.12
C GLY A 319 12.65 -5.10 -2.13
N ALA A 320 11.38 -5.14 -2.55
CA ALA A 320 10.27 -5.01 -1.63
C ALA A 320 10.27 -6.13 -0.59
N SER A 321 10.10 -5.78 0.68
CA SER A 321 9.94 -6.71 1.80
C SER A 321 8.55 -7.34 1.77
N PHE A 322 7.53 -6.53 1.46
CA PHE A 322 6.13 -6.94 1.30
C PHE A 322 5.44 -6.09 0.23
N ILE A 323 4.31 -6.58 -0.29
CA ILE A 323 3.61 -5.98 -1.43
C ILE A 323 2.13 -5.83 -1.11
N LEU A 324 1.63 -4.59 -1.12
CA LEU A 324 0.20 -4.32 -1.11
C LEU A 324 -0.35 -4.57 -2.51
N THR A 325 -1.33 -5.46 -2.64
CA THR A 325 -1.89 -5.81 -3.96
C THR A 325 -3.32 -6.33 -3.88
N TYR A 326 -4.14 -5.93 -4.83
CA TYR A 326 -5.50 -6.48 -5.00
C TYR A 326 -5.49 -7.94 -5.52
N PHE A 327 -4.33 -8.45 -5.93
CA PHE A 327 -4.15 -9.86 -6.27
C PHE A 327 -3.79 -10.74 -5.05
N ALA A 328 -3.74 -10.21 -3.83
CA ALA A 328 -3.20 -10.94 -2.68
C ALA A 328 -3.83 -12.33 -2.49
N ALA A 329 -5.15 -12.41 -2.41
CA ALA A 329 -5.84 -13.70 -2.22
C ALA A 329 -5.62 -14.66 -3.40
N ALA A 330 -5.80 -14.19 -4.65
CA ALA A 330 -5.61 -15.02 -5.84
C ALA A 330 -4.14 -15.49 -5.98
N ALA A 331 -3.18 -14.64 -5.63
CA ALA A 331 -1.77 -15.00 -5.65
C ALA A 331 -1.44 -16.04 -4.56
N ALA A 332 -1.96 -15.90 -3.35
CA ALA A 332 -1.77 -16.87 -2.28
C ALA A 332 -2.34 -18.25 -2.67
N GLU A 333 -3.56 -18.31 -3.21
CA GLU A 333 -4.17 -19.54 -3.73
C GLU A 333 -3.31 -20.18 -4.85
N ALA A 334 -2.79 -19.39 -5.79
CA ALA A 334 -1.93 -19.87 -6.86
C ALA A 334 -0.56 -20.36 -6.36
N LEU A 335 -0.08 -19.86 -5.23
CA LEU A 335 1.16 -20.28 -4.59
C LEU A 335 0.99 -21.51 -3.70
N GLY A 336 -0.23 -21.98 -3.47
CA GLY A 336 -0.55 -23.21 -2.75
C GLY A 336 -0.79 -23.03 -1.26
N ALA A 337 -1.27 -21.85 -0.88
CA ALA A 337 -1.72 -21.55 0.50
C ALA A 337 -3.03 -22.25 0.84
#